data_fcab0164fbf404e4750bcdc7f0902fde
#
_entry.id   fcab0164fbf404e4750bcdc7f0902fde
#
_cell.length_a   1.000
_cell.length_b   1.000
_cell.length_c   1.000
_cell.angle_alpha   90.00
_cell.angle_beta   90.00
_cell.angle_gamma   90.00
#
_symmetry.space_group_name_H-M   'P 1'
#
loop_
_entity.id
_entity.type
_entity.pdbx_description
1 polymer ?
#
loop_
_entity_poly.entity_id
_entity_poly.type
_entity_poly.pdbx_seq_one_letter_code
_entity_poly.pdbx_strand_id
1 'polypeptide(L)'
;KIANTNKPGIGIILTNNMQVKTKIPVKVDAGQYGGPSGGLMFSLQIYQQISGKDLQRGRKIAGTGTINSDGTVGEIGGIDKKVIAAHRAGATIFFAPYIKPTKEILKYEEGHLTNYQMAKKAAKKYAPGMKVVPVTSFDEAVKYLQTHK
;
A
#
# COMPACT_ATOMS: atom_id res chain seq x y z
N LYS A 1 -14.40 -0.10 -25.33
CA LYS A 1 -15.00 0.99 -24.52
C LYS A 1 -14.25 1.07 -23.20
N ILE A 2 -13.91 2.25 -22.76
CA ILE A 2 -13.32 2.46 -21.44
C ILE A 2 -14.41 2.15 -20.41
N ALA A 3 -14.09 1.35 -19.39
CA ALA A 3 -15.03 1.01 -18.32
C ALA A 3 -15.61 2.29 -17.70
N ASN A 4 -16.94 2.32 -17.56
CA ASN A 4 -17.72 3.45 -17.04
C ASN A 4 -17.76 4.72 -17.91
N THR A 5 -17.37 4.66 -19.16
CA THR A 5 -17.54 5.76 -20.13
C THR A 5 -18.05 5.23 -21.47
N ASN A 6 -18.82 6.05 -22.21
CA ASN A 6 -19.22 5.71 -23.57
C ASN A 6 -18.15 6.08 -24.62
N LYS A 7 -16.96 6.47 -24.19
CA LYS A 7 -15.86 6.89 -25.07
C LYS A 7 -15.08 5.68 -25.58
N PRO A 8 -14.67 5.67 -26.85
CA PRO A 8 -13.74 4.65 -27.34
C PRO A 8 -12.38 4.81 -26.67
N GLY A 9 -11.75 3.71 -26.34
CA GLY A 9 -10.39 3.67 -25.80
C GLY A 9 -9.55 2.65 -26.55
N ILE A 10 -8.27 2.90 -26.66
CA ILE A 10 -7.30 2.03 -27.37
C ILE A 10 -6.73 0.93 -26.50
N GLY A 11 -7.14 0.86 -25.22
CA GLY A 11 -6.76 -0.25 -24.31
C GLY A 11 -5.27 -0.28 -23.95
N ILE A 12 -4.55 0.85 -24.02
CA ILE A 12 -3.14 0.95 -23.61
C ILE A 12 -3.03 1.64 -22.26
N ILE A 13 -2.08 1.17 -21.47
CA ILE A 13 -1.67 1.81 -20.22
C ILE A 13 -0.29 2.41 -20.46
N LEU A 14 -0.18 3.73 -20.26
CA LEU A 14 1.11 4.39 -20.29
C LEU A 14 1.82 4.19 -18.94
N THR A 15 3.05 3.69 -18.98
CA THR A 15 3.89 3.54 -17.79
C THR A 15 5.23 4.23 -18.02
N ASN A 16 5.79 4.81 -16.97
CA ASN A 16 7.13 5.35 -17.02
C ASN A 16 8.14 4.19 -16.95
N ASN A 17 8.99 4.08 -17.95
CA ASN A 17 10.13 3.15 -17.91
C ASN A 17 11.30 3.84 -17.21
N MET A 18 11.38 3.68 -15.89
CA MET A 18 12.49 4.23 -15.11
C MET A 18 13.56 3.17 -14.91
N GLN A 19 14.80 3.48 -15.30
CA GLN A 19 15.96 2.69 -14.93
C GLN A 19 16.58 3.27 -13.67
N VAL A 20 16.53 2.52 -12.59
CA VAL A 20 17.14 2.90 -11.31
C VAL A 20 18.52 2.27 -11.20
N LYS A 21 19.57 3.08 -11.13
CA LYS A 21 20.92 2.60 -10.83
C LYS A 21 21.17 2.75 -9.33
N THR A 22 21.40 1.63 -8.66
CA THR A 22 21.69 1.60 -7.22
C THR A 22 23.16 1.24 -6.99
N LYS A 23 23.77 1.82 -5.94
CA LYS A 23 25.15 1.44 -5.55
C LYS A 23 25.21 0.02 -5.00
N ILE A 24 24.14 -0.43 -4.36
CA ILE A 24 23.98 -1.78 -3.83
C ILE A 24 23.04 -2.53 -4.78
N PRO A 25 23.44 -3.67 -5.35
CA PRO A 25 22.57 -4.46 -6.21
C PRO A 25 21.30 -4.87 -5.46
N VAL A 26 20.13 -4.53 -6.02
CA VAL A 26 18.83 -4.93 -5.46
C VAL A 26 18.12 -5.80 -6.49
N LYS A 27 17.78 -7.02 -6.12
CA LYS A 27 16.93 -7.91 -6.90
C LYS A 27 15.61 -8.07 -6.17
N VAL A 28 14.52 -7.68 -6.81
CA VAL A 28 13.16 -7.88 -6.29
C VAL A 28 12.54 -9.05 -7.05
N ASP A 29 12.24 -10.12 -6.32
CA ASP A 29 11.43 -11.21 -6.85
C ASP A 29 10.00 -11.05 -6.31
N ALA A 30 9.14 -10.51 -7.15
CA ALA A 30 7.74 -10.30 -6.82
C ALA A 30 6.87 -11.55 -7.10
N GLY A 31 7.45 -12.63 -7.64
CA GLY A 31 6.73 -13.85 -8.00
C GLY A 31 5.58 -13.53 -8.96
N GLN A 32 4.37 -13.96 -8.60
CA GLN A 32 3.15 -13.70 -9.37
C GLN A 32 2.46 -12.37 -9.01
N TYR A 33 3.01 -11.62 -8.05
CA TYR A 33 2.43 -10.35 -7.62
C TYR A 33 2.86 -9.22 -8.56
N GLY A 34 1.94 -8.77 -9.38
CA GLY A 34 2.14 -7.63 -10.28
C GLY A 34 1.37 -6.39 -9.82
N GLY A 35 1.75 -5.25 -10.40
CA GLY A 35 1.08 -3.98 -10.20
C GLY A 35 1.68 -3.11 -9.08
N PRO A 36 1.39 -1.80 -9.12
CA PRO A 36 2.06 -0.81 -8.28
C PRO A 36 1.63 -0.84 -6.80
N SER A 37 0.53 -1.53 -6.46
CA SER A 37 -0.07 -1.51 -5.11
C SER A 37 0.78 -2.16 -4.01
N GLY A 38 1.82 -2.92 -4.38
CA GLY A 38 2.80 -3.49 -3.45
C GLY A 38 3.98 -2.58 -3.14
N GLY A 39 4.07 -1.42 -3.79
CA GLY A 39 5.25 -0.56 -3.79
C GLY A 39 5.74 -0.18 -2.40
N LEU A 40 4.84 0.26 -1.51
CA LEU A 40 5.19 0.58 -0.13
C LEU A 40 5.86 -0.60 0.59
N MET A 41 5.28 -1.80 0.49
CA MET A 41 5.77 -2.96 1.24
C MET A 41 7.09 -3.49 0.68
N PHE A 42 7.26 -3.49 -0.65
CA PHE A 42 8.54 -3.82 -1.27
C PHE A 42 9.63 -2.82 -0.87
N SER A 43 9.32 -1.52 -0.84
CA SER A 43 10.27 -0.50 -0.40
C SER A 43 10.68 -0.67 1.06
N LEU A 44 9.75 -0.99 1.95
CA LEU A 44 10.05 -1.29 3.36
C LEU A 44 10.96 -2.51 3.51
N GLN A 45 10.69 -3.57 2.73
CA GLN A 45 11.51 -4.79 2.76
C GLN A 45 12.93 -4.52 2.24
N ILE A 46 13.07 -3.81 1.13
CA ILE A 46 14.38 -3.41 0.57
C ILE A 46 15.13 -2.56 1.60
N TYR A 47 14.47 -1.57 2.18
CA TYR A 47 15.09 -0.71 3.18
C TYR A 47 15.58 -1.50 4.40
N GLN A 48 14.79 -2.43 4.91
CA GLN A 48 15.19 -3.31 6.02
C GLN A 48 16.45 -4.10 5.66
N GLN A 49 16.51 -4.69 4.48
CA GLN A 49 17.65 -5.49 4.02
C GLN A 49 18.93 -4.63 3.84
N ILE A 50 18.81 -3.44 3.24
CA ILE A 50 19.96 -2.57 3.00
C ILE A 50 20.45 -1.93 4.30
N SER A 51 19.54 -1.49 5.17
CA SER A 51 19.91 -0.81 6.42
C SER A 51 20.32 -1.75 7.56
N GLY A 52 20.04 -3.04 7.44
CA GLY A 52 20.25 -4.03 8.51
C GLY A 52 19.34 -3.85 9.72
N LYS A 53 18.36 -2.94 9.64
CA LYS A 53 17.42 -2.66 10.75
C LYS A 53 16.28 -3.66 10.75
N ASP A 54 16.05 -4.33 11.88
CA ASP A 54 14.84 -5.14 12.06
C ASP A 54 13.64 -4.24 12.34
N LEU A 55 12.88 -3.94 11.29
CA LEU A 55 11.64 -3.17 11.40
C LEU A 55 10.46 -4.03 11.87
N GLN A 56 10.54 -5.34 11.67
CA GLN A 56 9.45 -6.25 12.03
C GLN A 56 9.40 -6.55 13.52
N ARG A 57 10.55 -6.73 14.16
CA ARG A 57 10.66 -7.04 15.60
C ARG A 57 9.72 -8.16 16.02
N GLY A 58 9.69 -9.24 15.25
CA GLY A 58 8.81 -10.39 15.48
C GLY A 58 7.33 -10.19 15.14
N ARG A 59 6.92 -8.99 14.67
CA ARG A 59 5.53 -8.72 14.28
C ARG A 59 5.26 -9.15 12.85
N LYS A 60 4.05 -9.63 12.59
CA LYS A 60 3.57 -9.85 11.22
C LYS A 60 2.92 -8.56 10.71
N ILE A 61 3.58 -7.91 9.77
CA ILE A 61 3.18 -6.63 9.20
C ILE A 61 2.72 -6.84 7.78
N ALA A 62 1.57 -6.32 7.45
CA ALA A 62 1.06 -6.24 6.09
C ALA A 62 0.75 -4.78 5.73
N GLY A 63 0.45 -4.54 4.47
CA GLY A 63 0.07 -3.22 4.00
C GLY A 63 -0.06 -3.19 2.50
N THR A 64 -0.45 -2.04 2.00
CA THR A 64 -0.56 -1.76 0.58
C THR A 64 -0.36 -0.27 0.33
N GLY A 65 -0.10 0.09 -0.90
CA GLY A 65 0.08 1.46 -1.34
C GLY A 65 1.01 1.51 -2.54
N THR A 66 0.73 2.41 -3.46
CA THR A 66 1.73 2.77 -4.46
C THR A 66 2.85 3.56 -3.79
N ILE A 67 4.00 3.64 -4.41
CA ILE A 67 5.11 4.48 -3.96
C ILE A 67 5.58 5.35 -5.12
N ASN A 68 5.69 6.64 -4.90
CA ASN A 68 6.24 7.59 -5.85
C ASN A 68 7.73 7.84 -5.58
N SER A 69 8.42 8.44 -6.54
CA SER A 69 9.86 8.75 -6.42
C SER A 69 10.19 9.72 -5.28
N ASP A 70 9.23 10.52 -4.85
CA ASP A 70 9.35 11.43 -3.70
C ASP A 70 9.03 10.76 -2.35
N GLY A 71 8.72 9.46 -2.36
CA GLY A 71 8.37 8.69 -1.16
C GLY A 71 6.90 8.79 -0.75
N THR A 72 6.05 9.50 -1.50
CA THR A 72 4.61 9.56 -1.19
C THR A 72 3.92 8.25 -1.50
N VAL A 73 2.93 7.92 -0.67
CA VAL A 73 2.11 6.70 -0.77
C VAL A 73 0.75 7.04 -1.34
N GLY A 74 0.37 6.36 -2.43
CA GLY A 74 -0.91 6.60 -3.10
C GLY A 74 -1.92 5.48 -2.90
N GLU A 75 -3.18 5.82 -3.15
CA GLU A 75 -4.35 4.95 -3.05
C GLU A 75 -4.33 3.79 -4.06
N ILE A 76 -5.04 2.72 -3.74
CA ILE A 76 -5.11 1.47 -4.52
C ILE A 76 -6.53 0.90 -4.51
N GLY A 77 -6.81 -0.06 -5.38
CA GLY A 77 -8.10 -0.75 -5.41
C GLY A 77 -8.17 -1.99 -4.49
N GLY A 78 -9.39 -2.29 -4.01
CA GLY A 78 -9.69 -3.55 -3.31
C GLY A 78 -9.02 -3.70 -1.95
N ILE A 79 -8.85 -2.62 -1.20
CA ILE A 79 -8.15 -2.64 0.09
C ILE A 79 -8.86 -3.48 1.14
N ASP A 80 -10.17 -3.55 1.10
CA ASP A 80 -11.01 -4.39 1.97
C ASP A 80 -10.62 -5.86 1.89
N LYS A 81 -10.43 -6.38 0.67
CA LYS A 81 -10.00 -7.76 0.41
C LYS A 81 -8.57 -8.01 0.90
N LYS A 82 -7.70 -7.02 0.75
CA LYS A 82 -6.30 -7.09 1.22
C LYS A 82 -6.23 -7.14 2.75
N VAL A 83 -7.05 -6.37 3.45
CA VAL A 83 -7.19 -6.40 4.92
C VAL A 83 -7.60 -7.79 5.39
N ILE A 84 -8.61 -8.41 4.76
CA ILE A 84 -9.08 -9.75 5.10
C ILE A 84 -7.98 -10.79 4.86
N ALA A 85 -7.30 -10.72 3.72
CA ALA A 85 -6.20 -11.63 3.39
C ALA A 85 -5.03 -11.50 4.37
N ALA A 86 -4.65 -10.27 4.73
CA ALA A 86 -3.60 -9.99 5.70
C ALA A 86 -3.93 -10.57 7.08
N HIS A 87 -5.15 -10.40 7.54
CA HIS A 87 -5.61 -10.96 8.81
C HIS A 87 -5.55 -12.50 8.81
N ARG A 88 -6.02 -13.14 7.75
CA ARG A 88 -5.92 -14.61 7.58
C ARG A 88 -4.48 -15.10 7.57
N ALA A 89 -3.54 -14.30 7.07
CA ALA A 89 -2.11 -14.57 7.13
C ALA A 89 -1.49 -14.29 8.51
N GLY A 90 -2.27 -13.83 9.48
CA GLY A 90 -1.84 -13.55 10.85
C GLY A 90 -1.18 -12.18 11.02
N ALA A 91 -1.38 -11.24 10.11
CA ALA A 91 -0.87 -9.87 10.29
C ALA A 91 -1.59 -9.18 11.45
N THR A 92 -0.81 -8.49 12.29
CA THR A 92 -1.31 -7.71 13.43
C THR A 92 -1.33 -6.21 13.14
N ILE A 93 -0.57 -5.77 12.13
CA ILE A 93 -0.49 -4.39 11.65
C ILE A 93 -0.75 -4.38 10.17
N PHE A 94 -1.56 -3.41 9.71
CA PHE A 94 -1.84 -3.17 8.30
C PHE A 94 -1.65 -1.70 7.94
N PHE A 95 -0.68 -1.39 7.08
CA PHE A 95 -0.51 -0.05 6.53
C PHE A 95 -1.51 0.22 5.41
N ALA A 96 -2.26 1.29 5.55
CA ALA A 96 -3.23 1.75 4.56
C ALA A 96 -2.88 3.15 4.08
N PRO A 97 -2.91 3.40 2.76
CA PRO A 97 -2.77 4.75 2.23
C PRO A 97 -3.76 5.71 2.87
N TYR A 98 -3.29 6.91 3.16
CA TYR A 98 -4.15 7.96 3.71
C TYR A 98 -4.10 9.21 2.85
N ILE A 99 -5.27 9.64 2.44
CA ILE A 99 -5.51 10.98 1.89
C ILE A 99 -6.58 11.66 2.73
N LYS A 100 -6.50 13.00 2.83
CA LYS A 100 -7.53 13.76 3.52
C LYS A 100 -8.84 13.66 2.74
N PRO A 101 -9.92 13.12 3.34
CA PRO A 101 -11.18 12.98 2.62
C PRO A 101 -11.79 14.35 2.33
N THR A 102 -12.08 14.62 1.07
CA THR A 102 -12.87 15.76 0.63
C THR A 102 -14.06 15.26 -0.18
N LYS A 103 -15.12 16.06 -0.30
CA LYS A 103 -16.30 15.70 -1.10
C LYS A 103 -15.93 15.37 -2.54
N GLU A 104 -14.96 16.08 -3.10
CA GLU A 104 -14.47 15.87 -4.47
C GLU A 104 -13.76 14.52 -4.60
N ILE A 105 -12.82 14.23 -3.70
CA ILE A 105 -12.09 12.96 -3.69
C ILE A 105 -13.06 11.80 -3.52
N LEU A 106 -13.92 11.85 -2.51
CA LEU A 106 -14.85 10.76 -2.20
C LEU A 106 -15.85 10.47 -3.33
N LYS A 107 -16.11 11.44 -4.22
CA LYS A 107 -16.96 11.21 -5.39
C LYS A 107 -16.38 10.18 -6.36
N TYR A 108 -15.05 10.06 -6.43
CA TYR A 108 -14.35 9.17 -7.35
C TYR A 108 -13.86 7.88 -6.69
N GLU A 109 -13.88 7.82 -5.35
CA GLU A 109 -13.44 6.64 -4.61
C GLU A 109 -14.53 5.56 -4.53
N GLU A 110 -14.09 4.30 -4.50
CA GLU A 110 -14.97 3.13 -4.38
C GLU A 110 -15.78 3.21 -3.07
N GLY A 111 -17.11 3.14 -3.20
CA GLY A 111 -18.01 3.25 -2.06
C GLY A 111 -17.94 4.59 -1.33
N HIS A 112 -17.43 5.64 -1.99
CA HIS A 112 -17.24 6.98 -1.42
C HIS A 112 -16.41 7.01 -0.13
N LEU A 113 -15.43 6.13 -0.02
CA LEU A 113 -14.51 6.01 1.10
C LEU A 113 -13.06 6.03 0.62
N THR A 114 -12.18 6.72 1.35
CA THR A 114 -10.74 6.60 1.13
C THR A 114 -10.25 5.20 1.52
N ASN A 115 -9.06 4.80 1.05
CA ASN A 115 -8.48 3.50 1.39
C ASN A 115 -8.41 3.29 2.90
N TYR A 116 -7.96 4.30 3.65
CA TYR A 116 -7.89 4.20 5.11
C TYR A 116 -9.26 3.97 5.76
N GLN A 117 -10.29 4.71 5.31
CA GLN A 117 -11.65 4.55 5.81
C GLN A 117 -12.21 3.14 5.52
N MET A 118 -12.00 2.68 4.28
CA MET A 118 -12.41 1.34 3.84
C MET A 118 -11.65 0.24 4.59
N ALA A 119 -10.33 0.39 4.77
CA ALA A 119 -9.52 -0.55 5.54
C ALA A 119 -9.98 -0.65 7.00
N LYS A 120 -10.25 0.48 7.65
CA LYS A 120 -10.80 0.49 9.02
C LYS A 120 -12.16 -0.21 9.12
N LYS A 121 -13.05 0.06 8.17
CA LYS A 121 -14.37 -0.59 8.10
C LYS A 121 -14.23 -2.11 7.94
N ALA A 122 -13.35 -2.54 7.03
CA ALA A 122 -13.08 -3.96 6.80
C ALA A 122 -12.43 -4.62 8.03
N ALA A 123 -11.45 -3.97 8.66
CA ALA A 123 -10.78 -4.49 9.85
C ALA A 123 -11.75 -4.65 11.03
N LYS A 124 -12.60 -3.65 11.27
CA LYS A 124 -13.63 -3.73 12.33
C LYS A 124 -14.53 -4.95 12.18
N LYS A 125 -14.87 -5.32 10.93
CA LYS A 125 -15.81 -6.41 10.67
C LYS A 125 -15.15 -7.77 10.56
N TYR A 126 -13.94 -7.85 9.96
CA TYR A 126 -13.35 -9.12 9.52
C TYR A 126 -11.96 -9.41 10.10
N ALA A 127 -11.35 -8.44 10.76
CA ALA A 127 -9.97 -8.54 11.26
C ALA A 127 -9.84 -7.98 12.69
N PRO A 128 -10.60 -8.54 13.66
CA PRO A 128 -10.55 -8.04 15.04
C PRO A 128 -9.12 -8.13 15.59
N GLY A 129 -8.68 -7.08 16.27
CA GLY A 129 -7.32 -6.99 16.83
C GLY A 129 -6.23 -6.52 15.86
N MET A 130 -6.48 -6.48 14.55
CA MET A 130 -5.50 -5.94 13.61
C MET A 130 -5.52 -4.41 13.61
N LYS A 131 -4.37 -3.81 13.82
CA LYS A 131 -4.21 -2.35 13.83
C LYS A 131 -4.05 -1.81 12.41
N VAL A 132 -4.98 -1.01 11.94
CA VAL A 132 -4.87 -0.29 10.66
C VAL A 132 -4.18 1.05 10.90
N VAL A 133 -3.04 1.25 10.26
CA VAL A 133 -2.19 2.42 10.40
C VAL A 133 -2.24 3.25 9.13
N PRO A 134 -2.68 4.53 9.20
CA PRO A 134 -2.65 5.42 8.04
C PRO A 134 -1.22 5.83 7.73
N VAL A 135 -0.88 5.89 6.45
CA VAL A 135 0.42 6.37 5.98
C VAL A 135 0.26 7.23 4.73
N THR A 136 0.94 8.36 4.69
CA THR A 136 1.02 9.26 3.54
C THR A 136 2.36 9.13 2.81
N SER A 137 3.37 8.58 3.50
CA SER A 137 4.72 8.44 2.96
C SER A 137 5.44 7.19 3.47
N PHE A 138 6.50 6.83 2.77
CA PHE A 138 7.45 5.79 3.18
C PHE A 138 8.06 6.08 4.56
N ASP A 139 8.47 7.32 4.78
CA ASP A 139 9.12 7.73 6.04
C ASP A 139 8.18 7.61 7.25
N GLU A 140 6.90 7.91 7.08
CA GLU A 140 5.91 7.68 8.13
C GLU A 140 5.79 6.20 8.51
N ALA A 141 5.79 5.31 7.51
CA ALA A 141 5.74 3.87 7.76
C ALA A 141 7.00 3.38 8.50
N VAL A 142 8.19 3.83 8.07
CA VAL A 142 9.47 3.51 8.75
C VAL A 142 9.46 4.03 10.18
N LYS A 143 9.10 5.31 10.38
CA LYS A 143 9.02 5.93 11.70
C LYS A 143 8.07 5.18 12.62
N TYR A 144 6.89 4.81 12.11
CA TYR A 144 5.93 4.03 12.87
C TYR A 144 6.53 2.71 13.35
N LEU A 145 7.20 1.96 12.47
CA LEU A 145 7.80 0.67 12.81
C LEU A 145 8.97 0.80 13.82
N GLN A 146 9.68 1.91 13.79
CA GLN A 146 10.78 2.17 14.72
C GLN A 146 10.30 2.59 16.12
N THR A 147 9.18 3.31 16.21
CA THR A 147 8.71 3.93 17.45
C THR A 147 7.65 3.12 18.20
N HIS A 148 6.94 2.23 17.51
CA HIS A 148 5.91 1.39 18.11
C HIS A 148 6.41 -0.06 18.24
N LYS A 149 6.16 -0.64 19.42
CA LYS A 149 6.40 -2.06 19.72
C LYS A 149 5.16 -2.88 19.45
#